data_ffa7f78ffa05cea68aabe5922b27dcad
#
_entry.id   ffa7f78ffa05cea68aabe5922b27dcad
#
_cell.length_a   1.000
_cell.length_b   1.000
_cell.length_c   1.000
_cell.angle_alpha   90.00
_cell.angle_beta   90.00
_cell.angle_gamma   90.00
#
_symmetry.space_group_name_H-M   'P 1'
#
loop_
_entity.id
_entity.type
_entity.pdbx_description
1 polymer ?
#
loop_
_entity_poly.entity_id
_entity_poly.type
_entity_poly.pdbx_seq_one_letter_code
_entity_poly.pdbx_strand_id
1 'polypeptide(L)'
;MNRSHFDQIIDNYAARFVELNIGDNNEVYKWEIAAEFRPMMNVALTADDTDFPAKLAAVVLLTKQTIDNGAELAFHALADYARNEPQAVRDALRRLLTPDGGDLEARTQRFTGFLNFCEFMRAKYYPDSWRYRAGIRLPMMITGFYDPDHYYMYKASQAQAYADCVEFYDDWSSGAKMDLRIYHRMCDELIETI
;
A
#
# COMPACT_ATOMS: atom_id res chain seq x y z
N MET A 1 12.70 5.76 -20.04
CA MET A 1 12.31 7.01 -19.33
C MET A 1 12.98 8.21 -19.96
N ASN A 2 12.30 9.35 -20.08
CA ASN A 2 12.88 10.61 -20.54
C ASN A 2 13.54 11.36 -19.37
N ARG A 3 14.87 11.25 -19.26
CA ARG A 3 15.67 11.87 -18.19
C ARG A 3 15.47 13.38 -18.08
N SER A 4 15.47 14.09 -19.22
CA SER A 4 15.35 15.55 -19.22
C SER A 4 13.99 16.02 -18.68
N HIS A 5 12.91 15.32 -19.00
CA HIS A 5 11.60 15.60 -18.40
C HIS A 5 11.56 15.30 -16.92
N PHE A 6 12.20 14.20 -16.52
CA PHE A 6 12.27 13.83 -15.12
C PHE A 6 13.02 14.88 -14.29
N ASP A 7 14.22 15.30 -14.74
CA ASP A 7 15.01 16.32 -14.06
C ASP A 7 14.22 17.62 -13.91
N GLN A 8 13.49 18.04 -14.96
CA GLN A 8 12.62 19.22 -14.91
C GLN A 8 11.49 19.06 -13.87
N ILE A 9 10.89 17.87 -13.73
CA ILE A 9 9.82 17.61 -12.74
C ILE A 9 10.41 17.73 -11.34
N ILE A 10 11.57 17.12 -11.09
CA ILE A 10 12.23 17.17 -9.77
C ILE A 10 12.64 18.61 -9.43
N ASP A 11 13.29 19.32 -10.33
CA ASP A 11 13.69 20.72 -10.12
C ASP A 11 12.48 21.62 -9.81
N ASN A 12 11.39 21.47 -10.58
CA ASN A 12 10.15 22.21 -10.35
C ASN A 12 9.51 21.85 -9.01
N TYR A 13 9.50 20.57 -8.62
CA TYR A 13 8.98 20.13 -7.35
C TYR A 13 9.82 20.68 -6.19
N ALA A 14 11.15 20.56 -6.28
CA ALA A 14 12.06 21.05 -5.26
C ALA A 14 11.94 22.57 -5.08
N ALA A 15 11.89 23.33 -6.16
CA ALA A 15 11.73 24.78 -6.13
C ALA A 15 10.38 25.23 -5.50
N ARG A 16 9.34 24.43 -5.62
CA ARG A 16 7.99 24.74 -5.15
C ARG A 16 7.55 23.89 -3.95
N PHE A 17 8.49 23.15 -3.32
CA PHE A 17 8.18 22.19 -2.28
C PHE A 17 7.29 22.76 -1.17
N VAL A 18 7.66 23.93 -0.65
CA VAL A 18 6.89 24.60 0.41
C VAL A 18 5.49 24.98 -0.06
N GLU A 19 5.36 25.56 -1.26
CA GLU A 19 4.08 25.95 -1.83
C GLU A 19 3.16 24.74 -2.07
N LEU A 20 3.71 23.65 -2.63
CA LEU A 20 2.95 22.44 -2.96
C LEU A 20 2.54 21.63 -1.73
N ASN A 21 3.18 21.85 -0.59
CA ASN A 21 2.91 21.13 0.65
C ASN A 21 2.18 21.98 1.70
N ILE A 22 1.47 23.02 1.26
CA ILE A 22 0.60 23.85 2.13
C ILE A 22 -0.87 23.60 1.74
N GLY A 23 -1.75 23.57 2.75
CA GLY A 23 -3.20 23.43 2.56
C GLY A 23 -3.63 22.06 2.05
N ASP A 24 -4.63 22.04 1.16
CA ASP A 24 -5.29 20.82 0.68
C ASP A 24 -4.39 19.90 -0.18
N ASN A 25 -3.28 20.43 -0.69
CA ASN A 25 -2.30 19.67 -1.48
C ASN A 25 -1.14 19.12 -0.64
N ASN A 26 -1.20 19.28 0.67
CA ASN A 26 -0.16 18.80 1.57
C ASN A 26 -0.06 17.27 1.53
N GLU A 27 1.09 16.75 1.11
CA GLU A 27 1.40 15.32 1.08
C GLU A 27 2.29 14.89 2.28
N VAL A 28 2.74 15.84 3.09
CA VAL A 28 3.63 15.62 4.26
C VAL A 28 2.99 14.68 5.29
N TYR A 29 1.65 14.74 5.44
CA TYR A 29 0.91 13.83 6.33
C TYR A 29 1.18 12.34 6.06
N LYS A 30 1.59 11.97 4.85
CA LYS A 30 1.94 10.58 4.52
C LYS A 30 3.20 10.12 5.24
N TRP A 31 4.14 11.02 5.47
CA TRP A 31 5.35 10.71 6.25
C TRP A 31 5.03 10.53 7.73
N GLU A 32 4.10 11.33 8.26
CA GLU A 32 3.58 11.16 9.62
C GLU A 32 2.89 9.80 9.78
N ILE A 33 2.03 9.43 8.81
CA ILE A 33 1.42 8.10 8.77
C ILE A 33 2.49 7.00 8.73
N ALA A 34 3.50 7.10 7.86
CA ALA A 34 4.55 6.09 7.74
C ALA A 34 5.34 5.95 9.05
N ALA A 35 5.64 7.05 9.74
CA ALA A 35 6.34 7.02 11.02
C ALA A 35 5.55 6.28 12.12
N GLU A 36 4.22 6.42 12.13
CA GLU A 36 3.35 5.81 13.15
C GLU A 36 2.84 4.41 12.78
N PHE A 37 2.74 4.09 11.48
CA PHE A 37 2.11 2.87 11.00
C PHE A 37 2.79 1.60 11.52
N ARG A 38 4.11 1.50 11.37
CA ARG A 38 4.87 0.31 11.80
C ARG A 38 4.80 0.08 13.31
N PRO A 39 5.01 1.08 14.18
CA PRO A 39 4.81 0.92 15.62
C PRO A 39 3.40 0.46 15.99
N MET A 40 2.36 1.10 15.44
CA MET A 40 0.97 0.74 15.72
C MET A 40 0.62 -0.66 15.21
N MET A 41 1.07 -1.04 14.01
CA MET A 41 0.87 -2.38 13.46
C MET A 41 1.54 -3.44 14.34
N ASN A 42 2.76 -3.21 14.82
CA ASN A 42 3.46 -4.13 15.71
C ASN A 42 2.72 -4.30 17.03
N VAL A 43 2.19 -3.23 17.61
CA VAL A 43 1.34 -3.29 18.81
C VAL A 43 0.08 -4.11 18.54
N ALA A 44 -0.56 -3.94 17.40
CA ALA A 44 -1.72 -4.75 17.02
C ALA A 44 -1.35 -6.23 16.87
N LEU A 45 -0.29 -6.56 16.14
CA LEU A 45 0.14 -7.93 15.86
C LEU A 45 0.60 -8.70 17.10
N THR A 46 1.00 -8.00 18.18
CA THR A 46 1.43 -8.61 19.45
C THR A 46 0.31 -8.65 20.51
N ALA A 47 -0.83 -8.03 20.25
CA ALA A 47 -1.98 -8.04 21.14
C ALA A 47 -2.59 -9.45 21.26
N ASP A 48 -3.33 -9.69 22.33
CA ASP A 48 -4.18 -10.88 22.43
C ASP A 48 -5.37 -10.83 21.46
N ASP A 49 -6.12 -11.91 21.35
CA ASP A 49 -7.22 -12.03 20.40
C ASP A 49 -8.40 -11.10 20.71
N THR A 50 -8.57 -10.68 21.96
CA THR A 50 -9.63 -9.78 22.39
C THR A 50 -9.33 -8.34 21.97
N ASP A 51 -8.09 -7.90 22.12
CA ASP A 51 -7.64 -6.53 21.84
C ASP A 51 -7.25 -6.32 20.37
N PHE A 52 -6.81 -7.37 19.67
CA PHE A 52 -6.30 -7.28 18.31
C PHE A 52 -7.25 -6.54 17.33
N PRO A 53 -8.56 -6.84 17.28
CA PRO A 53 -9.46 -6.17 16.35
C PRO A 53 -9.54 -4.67 16.58
N ALA A 54 -9.56 -4.21 17.83
CA ALA A 54 -9.61 -2.79 18.17
C ALA A 54 -8.30 -2.07 17.80
N LYS A 55 -7.16 -2.69 18.07
CA LYS A 55 -5.84 -2.15 17.71
C LYS A 55 -5.64 -2.10 16.20
N LEU A 56 -6.08 -3.14 15.47
CA LEU A 56 -6.05 -3.12 14.00
C LEU A 56 -6.97 -2.03 13.45
N ALA A 57 -8.15 -1.83 14.02
CA ALA A 57 -9.05 -0.74 13.63
C ALA A 57 -8.42 0.65 13.82
N ALA A 58 -7.58 0.84 14.84
CA ALA A 58 -6.82 2.07 15.02
C ALA A 58 -5.78 2.30 13.91
N VAL A 59 -5.09 1.24 13.47
CA VAL A 59 -4.18 1.32 12.29
C VAL A 59 -4.95 1.66 11.02
N VAL A 60 -6.13 1.06 10.82
CA VAL A 60 -7.01 1.38 9.69
C VAL A 60 -7.41 2.86 9.71
N LEU A 61 -7.77 3.38 10.88
CA LEU A 61 -8.16 4.78 11.04
C LEU A 61 -7.02 5.75 10.72
N LEU A 62 -5.79 5.44 11.12
CA LEU A 62 -4.59 6.20 10.79
C LEU A 62 -4.43 6.38 9.27
N THR A 63 -4.74 5.35 8.49
CA THR A 63 -4.54 5.32 7.04
C THR A 63 -5.81 5.62 6.22
N LYS A 64 -6.89 6.08 6.85
CA LYS A 64 -8.21 6.26 6.22
C LYS A 64 -8.19 7.10 4.93
N GLN A 65 -7.30 8.09 4.84
CA GLN A 65 -7.20 8.96 3.65
C GLN A 65 -6.28 8.40 2.55
N THR A 66 -5.56 7.31 2.84
CA THR A 66 -4.52 6.79 1.95
C THR A 66 -4.84 5.41 1.40
N ILE A 67 -5.17 4.43 2.25
CA ILE A 67 -5.44 3.04 1.83
C ILE A 67 -6.90 2.88 1.41
N ASP A 68 -7.82 3.16 2.32
CA ASP A 68 -9.24 3.15 2.01
C ASP A 68 -9.68 4.50 1.42
N ASN A 69 -10.72 4.47 0.61
CA ASN A 69 -11.41 5.66 0.13
C ASN A 69 -12.90 5.52 0.43
N GLY A 70 -13.69 6.54 0.12
CA GLY A 70 -15.14 6.51 0.42
C GLY A 70 -15.91 5.35 -0.25
N ALA A 71 -15.36 4.77 -1.32
CA ALA A 71 -15.99 3.68 -2.07
C ALA A 71 -15.39 2.31 -1.71
N GLU A 72 -14.07 2.21 -1.56
CA GLU A 72 -13.34 0.98 -1.28
C GLU A 72 -12.89 0.97 0.18
N LEU A 73 -13.19 -0.10 0.91
CA LEU A 73 -12.92 -0.29 2.33
C LEU A 73 -12.18 -1.62 2.59
N ALA A 74 -11.25 -1.96 1.72
CA ALA A 74 -10.57 -3.24 1.78
C ALA A 74 -9.69 -3.42 3.04
N PHE A 75 -9.10 -2.33 3.55
CA PHE A 75 -8.32 -2.38 4.79
C PHE A 75 -9.26 -2.39 6.01
N HIS A 76 -10.34 -1.65 5.97
CA HIS A 76 -11.37 -1.70 7.00
C HIS A 76 -11.95 -3.12 7.16
N ALA A 77 -12.13 -3.83 6.05
CA ALA A 77 -12.61 -5.21 6.07
C ALA A 77 -11.73 -6.15 6.92
N LEU A 78 -10.41 -5.93 6.96
CA LEU A 78 -9.53 -6.74 7.80
C LEU A 78 -9.82 -6.57 9.30
N ALA A 79 -10.16 -5.35 9.73
CA ALA A 79 -10.56 -5.13 11.12
C ALA A 79 -11.91 -5.80 11.45
N ASP A 80 -12.83 -5.84 10.46
CA ASP A 80 -14.10 -6.57 10.62
C ASP A 80 -13.90 -8.09 10.62
N TYR A 81 -13.02 -8.62 9.75
CA TYR A 81 -12.67 -10.05 9.77
C TYR A 81 -11.98 -10.44 11.08
N ALA A 82 -11.14 -9.57 11.64
CA ALA A 82 -10.44 -9.83 12.89
C ALA A 82 -11.37 -10.00 14.09
N ARG A 83 -12.59 -9.42 14.05
CA ARG A 83 -13.60 -9.66 15.10
C ARG A 83 -14.13 -11.09 15.10
N ASN A 84 -14.10 -11.76 13.96
CA ASN A 84 -14.57 -13.13 13.79
C ASN A 84 -13.43 -14.15 13.86
N GLU A 85 -12.29 -13.83 13.25
CA GLU A 85 -11.13 -14.71 13.14
C GLU A 85 -9.81 -13.97 13.43
N PRO A 86 -9.57 -13.52 14.66
CA PRO A 86 -8.42 -12.66 14.98
C PRO A 86 -7.09 -13.34 14.63
N GLN A 87 -6.93 -14.62 14.93
CA GLN A 87 -5.70 -15.35 14.65
C GLN A 87 -5.43 -15.49 13.15
N ALA A 88 -6.45 -15.80 12.34
CA ALA A 88 -6.29 -15.96 10.91
C ALA A 88 -5.87 -14.64 10.21
N VAL A 89 -6.48 -13.51 10.63
CA VAL A 89 -6.11 -12.19 10.13
C VAL A 89 -4.70 -11.79 10.56
N ARG A 90 -4.35 -12.04 11.82
CA ARG A 90 -3.00 -11.75 12.34
C ARG A 90 -1.94 -12.55 11.58
N ASP A 91 -2.16 -13.83 11.32
CA ASP A 91 -1.22 -14.68 10.59
C ASP A 91 -1.09 -14.26 9.12
N ALA A 92 -2.19 -13.83 8.49
CA ALA A 92 -2.16 -13.29 7.14
C ALA A 92 -1.33 -11.99 7.07
N LEU A 93 -1.52 -11.07 8.03
CA LEU A 93 -0.73 -9.84 8.13
C LEU A 93 0.74 -10.12 8.44
N ARG A 94 1.06 -11.03 9.36
CA ARG A 94 2.45 -11.42 9.64
C ARG A 94 3.14 -11.98 8.42
N ARG A 95 2.47 -12.86 7.67
CA ARG A 95 3.02 -13.38 6.40
C ARG A 95 3.22 -12.26 5.37
N LEU A 96 2.25 -11.33 5.25
CA LEU A 96 2.37 -10.18 4.35
C LEU A 96 3.59 -9.32 4.68
N LEU A 97 3.84 -9.08 5.95
CA LEU A 97 4.89 -8.19 6.46
C LEU A 97 6.25 -8.88 6.66
N THR A 98 6.37 -10.16 6.32
CA THR A 98 7.66 -10.88 6.38
C THR A 98 8.62 -10.30 5.32
N PRO A 99 9.85 -9.89 5.68
CA PRO A 99 10.83 -9.42 4.73
C PRO A 99 11.14 -10.46 3.64
N ASP A 100 11.33 -10.01 2.40
CA ASP A 100 11.65 -10.87 1.25
C ASP A 100 13.08 -10.69 0.72
N GLY A 101 13.86 -9.77 1.32
CA GLY A 101 15.21 -9.49 0.89
C GLY A 101 15.32 -8.91 -0.53
N GLY A 102 14.21 -8.35 -1.06
CA GLY A 102 14.16 -7.80 -2.43
C GLY A 102 13.74 -8.83 -3.50
N ASP A 103 13.41 -10.06 -3.11
CA ASP A 103 12.92 -11.07 -4.06
C ASP A 103 11.48 -10.75 -4.49
N LEU A 104 11.35 -10.19 -5.70
CA LEU A 104 10.06 -9.78 -6.27
C LEU A 104 9.14 -10.95 -6.60
N GLU A 105 9.67 -12.14 -6.86
CA GLU A 105 8.86 -13.33 -7.08
C GLU A 105 8.23 -13.80 -5.75
N ALA A 106 9.02 -13.89 -4.68
CA ALA A 106 8.52 -14.17 -3.34
C ALA A 106 7.51 -13.12 -2.87
N ARG A 107 7.74 -11.84 -3.20
CA ARG A 107 6.81 -10.73 -2.93
C ARG A 107 5.49 -10.91 -3.67
N THR A 108 5.53 -11.24 -4.96
CA THR A 108 4.34 -11.48 -5.78
C THR A 108 3.51 -12.64 -5.23
N GLN A 109 4.15 -13.75 -4.87
CA GLN A 109 3.47 -14.90 -4.27
C GLN A 109 2.82 -14.54 -2.93
N ARG A 110 3.48 -13.76 -2.11
CA ARG A 110 2.98 -13.31 -0.81
C ARG A 110 1.79 -12.36 -0.95
N PHE A 111 1.85 -11.40 -1.89
CA PHE A 111 0.73 -10.51 -2.19
C PHE A 111 -0.47 -11.30 -2.73
N THR A 112 -0.24 -12.24 -3.62
CA THR A 112 -1.29 -13.13 -4.15
C THR A 112 -1.92 -13.96 -3.03
N GLY A 113 -1.12 -14.55 -2.16
CA GLY A 113 -1.62 -15.30 -0.99
C GLY A 113 -2.46 -14.44 -0.05
N PHE A 114 -2.04 -13.21 0.18
CA PHE A 114 -2.80 -12.25 1.00
C PHE A 114 -4.13 -11.85 0.35
N LEU A 115 -4.13 -11.58 -0.96
CA LEU A 115 -5.36 -11.27 -1.70
C LEU A 115 -6.35 -12.43 -1.71
N ASN A 116 -5.85 -13.66 -1.88
CA ASN A 116 -6.68 -14.88 -1.80
C ASN A 116 -7.29 -15.05 -0.40
N PHE A 117 -6.53 -14.75 0.66
CA PHE A 117 -7.05 -14.73 2.02
C PHE A 117 -8.17 -13.67 2.17
N CYS A 118 -7.95 -12.45 1.71
CA CYS A 118 -8.97 -11.39 1.76
C CYS A 118 -10.26 -11.80 1.04
N GLU A 119 -10.16 -12.39 -0.16
CA GLU A 119 -11.32 -12.85 -0.92
C GLU A 119 -12.03 -14.01 -0.23
N PHE A 120 -11.30 -14.96 0.35
CA PHE A 120 -11.88 -16.03 1.15
C PHE A 120 -12.68 -15.47 2.34
N MET A 121 -12.13 -14.53 3.09
CA MET A 121 -12.79 -13.90 4.24
C MET A 121 -14.01 -13.08 3.80
N ARG A 122 -13.89 -12.34 2.69
CA ARG A 122 -15.01 -11.59 2.11
C ARG A 122 -16.15 -12.52 1.72
N ALA A 123 -15.85 -13.59 0.99
CA ALA A 123 -16.87 -14.56 0.55
C ALA A 123 -17.57 -15.25 1.73
N LYS A 124 -16.84 -15.49 2.82
CA LYS A 124 -17.37 -16.14 4.02
C LYS A 124 -18.29 -15.23 4.84
N TYR A 125 -17.91 -13.97 5.04
CA TYR A 125 -18.58 -13.07 6.00
C TYR A 125 -19.39 -11.96 5.34
N TYR A 126 -19.01 -11.52 4.14
CA TYR A 126 -19.60 -10.37 3.44
C TYR A 126 -19.68 -10.62 1.93
N PRO A 127 -20.38 -11.71 1.49
CA PRO A 127 -20.37 -12.15 0.09
C PRO A 127 -20.86 -11.06 -0.88
N ASP A 128 -21.83 -10.25 -0.46
CA ASP A 128 -22.44 -9.21 -1.28
C ASP A 128 -21.70 -7.85 -1.20
N SER A 129 -20.70 -7.72 -0.33
CA SER A 129 -19.97 -6.48 -0.18
C SER A 129 -18.89 -6.33 -1.26
N TRP A 130 -19.18 -5.55 -2.31
CA TRP A 130 -18.18 -5.17 -3.29
C TRP A 130 -17.13 -4.21 -2.72
N ARG A 131 -17.47 -3.41 -1.69
CA ARG A 131 -16.57 -2.43 -1.05
C ARG A 131 -15.41 -3.08 -0.31
N TYR A 132 -15.55 -4.35 0.09
CA TYR A 132 -14.54 -5.14 0.80
C TYR A 132 -13.62 -5.93 -0.12
N ARG A 133 -13.76 -5.77 -1.44
CA ARG A 133 -12.84 -6.39 -2.40
C ARG A 133 -11.46 -5.79 -2.27
N ALA A 134 -10.47 -6.67 -2.10
CA ALA A 134 -9.07 -6.30 -2.05
C ALA A 134 -8.44 -6.43 -3.43
N GLY A 135 -7.73 -5.39 -3.86
CA GLY A 135 -6.88 -5.39 -5.04
C GLY A 135 -5.41 -5.25 -4.66
N ILE A 136 -4.52 -5.33 -5.64
CA ILE A 136 -3.05 -5.26 -5.45
C ILE A 136 -2.60 -3.99 -4.70
N ARG A 137 -3.36 -2.92 -4.80
CA ARG A 137 -3.12 -1.69 -4.04
C ARG A 137 -3.06 -1.95 -2.53
N LEU A 138 -3.92 -2.83 -1.98
CA LEU A 138 -3.99 -3.06 -0.54
C LEU A 138 -2.67 -3.59 0.04
N PRO A 139 -2.11 -4.74 -0.42
CA PRO A 139 -0.82 -5.21 0.11
C PRO A 139 0.32 -4.23 -0.16
N MET A 140 0.36 -3.56 -1.31
CA MET A 140 1.42 -2.59 -1.62
C MET A 140 1.38 -1.36 -0.70
N MET A 141 0.19 -0.86 -0.37
CA MET A 141 0.08 0.27 0.57
C MET A 141 0.42 -0.15 2.01
N ILE A 142 -0.05 -1.33 2.45
CA ILE A 142 0.27 -1.85 3.80
C ILE A 142 1.79 -2.04 3.95
N THR A 143 2.43 -2.71 2.99
CA THR A 143 3.89 -2.95 3.06
C THR A 143 4.68 -1.67 2.90
N GLY A 144 4.28 -0.75 2.03
CA GLY A 144 4.94 0.54 1.82
C GLY A 144 4.87 1.47 3.03
N PHE A 145 3.76 1.48 3.80
CA PHE A 145 3.71 2.20 5.08
C PHE A 145 4.48 1.48 6.18
N TYR A 146 4.53 0.15 6.15
CA TYR A 146 5.23 -0.62 7.17
C TYR A 146 6.76 -0.57 7.02
N ASP A 147 7.25 -0.58 5.79
CA ASP A 147 8.69 -0.59 5.47
C ASP A 147 8.95 0.21 4.18
N PRO A 148 8.91 1.55 4.27
CA PRO A 148 9.02 2.43 3.09
C PRO A 148 10.38 2.38 2.41
N ASP A 149 11.42 1.88 3.09
CA ASP A 149 12.76 1.75 2.52
C ASP A 149 12.88 0.59 1.52
N HIS A 150 11.95 -0.39 1.56
CA HIS A 150 12.02 -1.59 0.75
C HIS A 150 10.78 -1.84 -0.11
N TYR A 151 9.71 -1.08 0.08
CA TYR A 151 8.43 -1.29 -0.61
C TYR A 151 7.85 -0.01 -1.19
N TYR A 152 7.51 -0.04 -2.46
CA TYR A 152 6.84 1.06 -3.14
C TYR A 152 5.33 1.02 -2.93
N MET A 153 4.75 2.17 -2.60
CA MET A 153 3.30 2.34 -2.56
C MET A 153 2.73 2.42 -3.97
N TYR A 154 1.49 1.98 -4.16
CA TYR A 154 0.84 1.96 -5.46
C TYR A 154 -0.57 2.55 -5.42
N LYS A 155 -0.79 3.55 -6.30
CA LYS A 155 -2.11 4.05 -6.68
C LYS A 155 -2.14 4.13 -8.21
N ALA A 156 -2.97 3.33 -8.85
CA ALA A 156 -2.94 3.11 -10.29
C ALA A 156 -2.96 4.40 -11.12
N SER A 157 -3.89 5.32 -10.82
CA SER A 157 -3.98 6.60 -11.56
C SER A 157 -2.77 7.51 -11.39
N GLN A 158 -2.17 7.51 -10.20
CA GLN A 158 -0.98 8.33 -9.94
C GLN A 158 0.26 7.71 -10.58
N ALA A 159 0.42 6.38 -10.47
CA ALA A 159 1.52 5.67 -11.11
C ALA A 159 1.47 5.84 -12.64
N GLN A 160 0.29 5.73 -13.25
CA GLN A 160 0.13 5.92 -14.69
C GLN A 160 0.41 7.36 -15.11
N ALA A 161 -0.18 8.35 -14.42
CA ALA A 161 0.08 9.76 -14.71
C ALA A 161 1.56 10.11 -14.60
N TYR A 162 2.23 9.51 -13.62
CA TYR A 162 3.65 9.70 -13.44
C TYR A 162 4.47 9.05 -14.58
N ALA A 163 4.18 7.79 -14.93
CA ALA A 163 4.82 7.10 -16.05
C ALA A 163 4.68 7.88 -17.37
N ASP A 164 3.48 8.42 -17.62
CA ASP A 164 3.23 9.26 -18.81
C ASP A 164 4.09 10.53 -18.80
N CYS A 165 4.24 11.18 -17.64
CA CYS A 165 5.08 12.38 -17.52
C CYS A 165 6.56 12.12 -17.79
N VAL A 166 7.09 10.95 -17.38
CA VAL A 166 8.50 10.61 -17.57
C VAL A 166 8.75 9.74 -18.81
N GLU A 167 7.74 9.53 -19.63
CA GLU A 167 7.79 8.71 -20.84
C GLU A 167 8.27 7.27 -20.56
N PHE A 168 7.75 6.67 -19.50
CA PHE A 168 7.95 5.26 -19.19
C PHE A 168 6.76 4.47 -19.75
N TYR A 169 6.97 3.74 -20.84
CA TYR A 169 5.89 3.10 -21.60
C TYR A 169 5.83 1.57 -21.43
N ASP A 170 6.65 1.00 -20.56
CA ASP A 170 6.55 -0.42 -20.28
C ASP A 170 5.29 -0.72 -19.48
N ASP A 171 4.51 -1.67 -19.97
CA ASP A 171 3.23 -2.03 -19.37
C ASP A 171 3.43 -2.98 -18.18
N TRP A 172 3.21 -2.47 -16.97
CA TRP A 172 3.16 -3.33 -15.76
C TRP A 172 1.79 -3.96 -15.54
N SER A 173 0.84 -3.76 -16.46
CA SER A 173 -0.53 -4.26 -16.36
C SER A 173 -1.28 -3.71 -15.14
N SER A 174 -2.37 -4.34 -14.73
CA SER A 174 -3.20 -3.85 -13.61
C SER A 174 -3.84 -4.99 -12.80
N GLY A 175 -4.30 -4.67 -11.59
CA GLY A 175 -5.00 -5.61 -10.73
C GLY A 175 -4.14 -6.83 -10.39
N ALA A 176 -4.74 -8.02 -10.46
CA ALA A 176 -4.06 -9.29 -10.16
C ALA A 176 -2.98 -9.69 -11.19
N LYS A 177 -2.94 -9.02 -12.34
CA LYS A 177 -1.95 -9.28 -13.40
C LYS A 177 -0.76 -8.33 -13.36
N MET A 178 -0.70 -7.44 -12.36
CA MET A 178 0.37 -6.48 -12.24
C MET A 178 1.75 -7.17 -12.18
N ASP A 179 2.67 -6.77 -13.07
CA ASP A 179 4.06 -7.18 -13.01
C ASP A 179 4.84 -6.23 -12.09
N LEU A 180 5.14 -6.70 -10.89
CA LEU A 180 5.87 -5.93 -9.89
C LEU A 180 7.28 -5.58 -10.35
N ARG A 181 7.92 -6.38 -11.21
CA ARG A 181 9.28 -6.14 -11.68
C ARG A 181 9.34 -4.90 -12.57
N ILE A 182 8.34 -4.73 -13.45
CA ILE A 182 8.25 -3.54 -14.32
C ILE A 182 7.97 -2.30 -13.48
N TYR A 183 7.01 -2.39 -12.55
CA TYR A 183 6.68 -1.27 -11.66
C TYR A 183 7.86 -0.87 -10.77
N HIS A 184 8.54 -1.85 -10.16
CA HIS A 184 9.74 -1.61 -9.34
C HIS A 184 10.86 -0.97 -10.15
N ARG A 185 11.13 -1.46 -11.37
CA ARG A 185 12.14 -0.85 -12.24
C ARG A 185 11.86 0.63 -12.48
N MET A 186 10.62 1.01 -12.75
CA MET A 186 10.24 2.43 -12.89
C MET A 186 10.57 3.21 -11.61
N CYS A 187 10.20 2.68 -10.45
CA CYS A 187 10.44 3.34 -9.17
C CYS A 187 11.94 3.42 -8.84
N ASP A 188 12.70 2.36 -9.10
CA ASP A 188 14.16 2.31 -8.88
C ASP A 188 14.88 3.34 -9.74
N GLU A 189 14.55 3.43 -11.06
CA GLU A 189 15.10 4.43 -11.97
C GLU A 189 14.83 5.87 -11.49
N LEU A 190 13.72 6.09 -10.77
CA LEU A 190 13.39 7.39 -10.19
C LEU A 190 14.27 7.72 -8.98
N ILE A 191 14.38 6.76 -8.05
CA ILE A 191 15.15 6.96 -6.81
C ILE A 191 16.64 7.13 -7.10
N GLU A 192 17.19 6.38 -8.06
CA GLU A 192 18.60 6.49 -8.46
C GLU A 192 18.93 7.86 -9.09
N THR A 193 17.92 8.63 -9.45
CA THR A 193 18.11 9.93 -10.12
C THR A 193 18.03 11.10 -9.15
N ILE A 194 17.41 10.92 -7.98
CA ILE A 194 17.27 11.91 -6.92
C ILE A 194 18.50 11.91 -6.02
#